data_a5c13c6fc0f0ab363e3e01afc0cb2cd0
#
_entry.id   a5c13c6fc0f0ab363e3e01afc0cb2cd0
#
_cell.length_a   1.000
_cell.length_b   1.000
_cell.length_c   1.000
_cell.angle_alpha   90.00
_cell.angle_beta   90.00
_cell.angle_gamma   90.00
#
_symmetry.space_group_name_H-M   'P 1'
#
loop_
_entity.id
_entity.type
_entity.pdbx_description
1 polymer ?
#
loop_
_entity_poly.entity_id
_entity_poly.type
_entity_poly.pdbx_seq_one_letter_code
_entity_poly.pdbx_strand_id
1 'polypeptide(L)'
;MTHSDTPAAERAASGSTTVITNIASLVTNDPSLGEGPLGLLQDAAVVFDGDRVAWVGPTSKAPATDNRVDAEGRAALPGFVDSHSHLVFGGDRTAEFNARMSGRPYSAGGIRTTVAATRAASDEDLHANVAKYTAEALRQGTTTLETKSGYGLNVEDEARALRIAAAHTDEVTFLGAHIVSPDYADDPAGYVDLVTGPMLDACAPHARWIDVFCEQGAFDGDQARAILTAGKARGLHPCVHANQLHHGPGVQIAVELDAASADHCTHLDAADIDALANSSTVATLLPGAEFSTRAQWPDARPLLDAGATVALSTDCNPGSSFTSSMPFCIALAVRDMRMTPDEAVWSATAGGAAALRRTDIGRLTPGTRADLTLLDAPSHVHLAYRPGVPLVSRVWHRGVCV
;
A
#
# COMPACT_ATOMS: atom_id res chain seq x y z
N MET A 1 -8.52 13.09 44.04
CA MET A 1 -8.89 14.17 43.12
C MET A 1 -7.62 14.69 42.46
N THR A 2 -7.28 14.20 41.33
CA THR A 2 -6.32 14.82 40.39
C THR A 2 -6.74 14.35 39.01
N HIS A 3 -7.41 15.24 38.28
CA HIS A 3 -7.77 15.05 36.87
C HIS A 3 -6.47 15.11 36.05
N SER A 4 -6.19 14.07 35.30
CA SER A 4 -5.21 14.09 34.22
C SER A 4 -5.91 14.57 32.96
N ASP A 5 -5.70 15.84 32.60
CA ASP A 5 -6.10 16.38 31.31
C ASP A 5 -5.20 15.78 30.22
N THR A 6 -5.78 14.89 29.41
CA THR A 6 -5.23 14.51 28.11
C THR A 6 -5.51 15.67 27.16
N PRO A 7 -4.52 16.22 26.43
CA PRO A 7 -4.82 17.28 25.47
C PRO A 7 -5.67 16.72 24.35
N ALA A 8 -6.87 17.29 24.21
CA ALA A 8 -7.75 17.06 23.07
C ALA A 8 -7.02 17.52 21.81
N ALA A 9 -6.89 16.61 20.84
CA ALA A 9 -6.50 17.00 19.50
C ALA A 9 -7.49 18.06 19.03
N GLU A 10 -7.01 19.26 18.75
CA GLU A 10 -7.81 20.35 18.18
C GLU A 10 -8.37 19.86 16.85
N ARG A 11 -9.65 19.61 16.81
CA ARG A 11 -10.41 19.48 15.57
C ARG A 11 -10.25 20.81 14.84
N ALA A 12 -9.55 20.81 13.71
CA ALA A 12 -9.48 21.95 12.82
C ALA A 12 -10.93 22.40 12.54
N ALA A 13 -11.21 23.67 12.85
CA ALA A 13 -12.50 24.28 12.57
C ALA A 13 -12.76 24.19 11.07
N SER A 14 -13.92 23.66 10.68
CA SER A 14 -14.37 23.61 9.29
C SER A 14 -14.34 25.03 8.71
N GLY A 15 -13.46 25.29 7.72
CA GLY A 15 -13.41 26.53 6.98
C GLY A 15 -12.09 27.33 7.04
N SER A 16 -11.02 26.83 7.65
CA SER A 16 -9.71 27.51 7.62
C SER A 16 -8.91 27.07 6.39
N THR A 17 -8.54 28.02 5.56
CA THR A 17 -7.72 27.82 4.37
C THR A 17 -6.24 27.92 4.70
N THR A 18 -5.42 27.05 4.12
CA THR A 18 -3.95 27.06 4.28
C THR A 18 -3.26 27.03 2.93
N VAL A 19 -2.35 27.97 2.69
CA VAL A 19 -1.48 27.92 1.52
C VAL A 19 -0.07 27.46 1.92
N ILE A 20 0.47 26.52 1.14
CA ILE A 20 1.88 26.11 1.17
C ILE A 20 2.55 26.76 -0.04
N THR A 21 3.52 27.64 0.17
CA THR A 21 4.18 28.46 -0.86
C THR A 21 5.67 28.15 -0.95
N ASN A 22 6.35 28.72 -1.97
CA ASN A 22 7.80 28.57 -2.14
C ASN A 22 8.22 27.08 -2.25
N ILE A 23 7.39 26.29 -2.97
CA ILE A 23 7.69 24.90 -3.30
C ILE A 23 8.56 24.90 -4.54
N ALA A 24 9.83 24.46 -4.42
CA ALA A 24 10.76 24.47 -5.55
C ALA A 24 10.28 23.59 -6.70
N SER A 25 9.83 22.38 -6.39
CA SER A 25 9.28 21.39 -7.36
C SER A 25 8.09 20.68 -6.75
N LEU A 26 6.93 20.82 -7.38
CA LEU A 26 5.69 20.18 -6.96
C LEU A 26 5.30 19.08 -7.95
N VAL A 27 5.17 17.87 -7.47
CA VAL A 27 4.53 16.77 -8.19
C VAL A 27 3.03 16.88 -7.99
N THR A 28 2.26 17.02 -9.07
CA THR A 28 0.78 17.06 -8.98
C THR A 28 0.13 15.73 -9.35
N ASN A 29 0.80 14.90 -10.14
CA ASN A 29 0.25 13.74 -10.85
C ASN A 29 -0.94 14.11 -11.78
N ASP A 30 -0.93 15.34 -12.30
CA ASP A 30 -1.88 15.81 -13.28
C ASP A 30 -1.13 16.52 -14.44
N PRO A 31 -0.96 15.86 -15.59
CA PRO A 31 -0.26 16.44 -16.74
C PRO A 31 -0.90 17.73 -17.29
N SER A 32 -2.16 18.02 -16.94
CA SER A 32 -2.82 19.26 -17.35
C SER A 32 -2.35 20.50 -16.56
N LEU A 33 -1.74 20.29 -15.40
CA LEU A 33 -1.27 21.35 -14.50
C LEU A 33 0.22 21.69 -14.69
N GLY A 34 1.04 20.75 -15.17
CA GLY A 34 2.49 20.94 -15.22
C GLY A 34 3.17 20.04 -16.26
N GLU A 35 4.49 19.93 -16.20
CA GLU A 35 5.31 19.22 -17.17
C GLU A 35 5.33 17.71 -16.93
N GLY A 36 5.30 16.96 -18.02
CA GLY A 36 5.47 15.50 -18.03
C GLY A 36 4.35 14.72 -17.32
N PRO A 37 4.50 13.40 -17.19
CA PRO A 37 3.48 12.53 -16.58
C PRO A 37 3.18 12.87 -15.11
N LEU A 38 4.17 13.41 -14.38
CA LEU A 38 4.01 13.86 -13.00
C LEU A 38 3.31 15.22 -12.87
N GLY A 39 3.06 15.94 -13.98
CA GLY A 39 2.51 17.29 -13.92
C GLY A 39 3.37 18.21 -13.03
N LEU A 40 4.69 18.25 -13.29
CA LEU A 40 5.66 18.99 -12.47
C LEU A 40 5.47 20.50 -12.61
N LEU A 41 5.34 21.18 -11.48
CA LEU A 41 5.34 22.65 -11.40
C LEU A 41 6.58 23.13 -10.64
N GLN A 42 7.23 24.16 -11.19
CA GLN A 42 8.34 24.86 -10.53
C GLN A 42 7.82 26.12 -9.83
N ASP A 43 8.44 26.53 -8.72
CA ASP A 43 8.03 27.71 -7.91
C ASP A 43 6.50 27.71 -7.65
N ALA A 44 6.02 26.64 -7.06
CA ALA A 44 4.61 26.34 -6.93
C ALA A 44 4.05 26.65 -5.53
N ALA A 45 2.73 26.71 -5.48
CA ALA A 45 1.96 26.73 -4.24
C ALA A 45 0.72 25.83 -4.34
N VAL A 46 0.28 25.33 -3.20
CA VAL A 46 -0.95 24.53 -3.02
C VAL A 46 -1.81 25.17 -1.95
N VAL A 47 -3.12 25.27 -2.17
CA VAL A 47 -4.07 25.73 -1.15
C VAL A 47 -4.96 24.58 -0.73
N PHE A 48 -5.09 24.40 0.58
CA PHE A 48 -6.05 23.51 1.21
C PHE A 48 -7.23 24.32 1.76
N ASP A 49 -8.43 23.79 1.59
CA ASP A 49 -9.65 24.20 2.27
C ASP A 49 -10.19 22.97 3.03
N GLY A 50 -10.01 23.00 4.34
CA GLY A 50 -10.25 21.82 5.17
C GLY A 50 -9.44 20.60 4.69
N ASP A 51 -10.14 19.51 4.38
CA ASP A 51 -9.53 18.24 3.96
C ASP A 51 -9.31 18.10 2.44
N ARG A 52 -9.52 19.20 1.68
CA ARG A 52 -9.46 19.19 0.21
C ARG A 52 -8.43 20.17 -0.34
N VAL A 53 -7.82 19.79 -1.46
CA VAL A 53 -7.06 20.71 -2.30
C VAL A 53 -8.04 21.68 -2.98
N ALA A 54 -7.89 22.97 -2.71
CA ALA A 54 -8.72 24.01 -3.31
C ALA A 54 -8.10 24.61 -4.56
N TRP A 55 -6.76 24.74 -4.59
CA TRP A 55 -6.05 25.36 -5.70
C TRP A 55 -4.60 24.89 -5.77
N VAL A 56 -4.05 24.83 -6.98
CA VAL A 56 -2.65 24.51 -7.28
C VAL A 56 -2.17 25.40 -8.43
N GLY A 57 -0.95 25.92 -8.33
CA GLY A 57 -0.36 26.73 -9.40
C GLY A 57 0.93 27.46 -8.99
N PRO A 58 1.42 28.42 -9.79
CA PRO A 58 2.61 29.19 -9.47
C PRO A 58 2.45 30.01 -8.18
N THR A 59 3.50 30.08 -7.34
CA THR A 59 3.51 30.83 -6.08
C THR A 59 3.02 32.29 -6.26
N SER A 60 3.40 32.94 -7.38
CA SER A 60 3.03 34.33 -7.68
C SER A 60 1.53 34.55 -7.92
N LYS A 61 0.76 33.47 -8.15
CA LYS A 61 -0.70 33.48 -8.38
C LYS A 61 -1.50 32.88 -7.23
N ALA A 62 -0.82 32.53 -6.11
CA ALA A 62 -1.49 31.91 -4.97
C ALA A 62 -2.55 32.88 -4.39
N PRO A 63 -3.79 32.40 -4.16
CA PRO A 63 -4.83 33.22 -3.53
C PRO A 63 -4.48 33.53 -2.06
N ALA A 64 -5.12 34.56 -1.51
CA ALA A 64 -5.04 34.86 -0.08
C ALA A 64 -5.74 33.76 0.73
N THR A 65 -5.17 33.40 1.87
CA THR A 65 -5.67 32.35 2.77
C THR A 65 -5.51 32.78 4.22
N ASP A 66 -6.17 32.05 5.14
CA ASP A 66 -6.10 32.33 6.57
C ASP A 66 -4.71 32.00 7.14
N ASN A 67 -4.09 30.92 6.67
CA ASN A 67 -2.79 30.45 7.13
C ASN A 67 -1.82 30.33 5.95
N ARG A 68 -0.53 30.52 6.27
CA ARG A 68 0.55 30.38 5.29
C ARG A 68 1.69 29.55 5.86
N VAL A 69 2.16 28.59 5.06
CA VAL A 69 3.37 27.80 5.33
C VAL A 69 4.38 28.07 4.21
N ASP A 70 5.61 28.35 4.57
CA ASP A 70 6.73 28.46 3.63
C ASP A 70 7.40 27.10 3.50
N ALA A 71 7.47 26.55 2.28
CA ALA A 71 8.19 25.31 1.99
C ALA A 71 9.71 25.50 1.90
N GLU A 72 10.20 26.76 1.96
CA GLU A 72 11.64 27.10 1.98
C GLU A 72 12.42 26.54 0.79
N GLY A 73 11.82 26.49 -0.39
CA GLY A 73 12.46 25.95 -1.59
C GLY A 73 12.57 24.41 -1.61
N ARG A 74 11.79 23.72 -0.80
CA ARG A 74 11.71 22.26 -0.79
C ARG A 74 10.76 21.73 -1.84
N ALA A 75 10.94 20.46 -2.22
CA ALA A 75 10.01 19.76 -3.08
C ALA A 75 8.82 19.19 -2.29
N ALA A 76 7.64 19.18 -2.95
CA ALA A 76 6.44 18.57 -2.41
C ALA A 76 5.82 17.60 -3.42
N LEU A 77 5.14 16.58 -2.91
CA LEU A 77 4.44 15.56 -3.70
C LEU A 77 3.18 15.12 -2.96
N PRO A 78 2.23 14.44 -3.64
CA PRO A 78 1.10 13.82 -2.98
C PRO A 78 1.57 12.86 -1.89
N GLY A 79 0.79 12.69 -0.83
CA GLY A 79 1.03 11.63 0.13
C GLY A 79 1.11 10.28 -0.57
N PHE A 80 2.05 9.42 -0.16
CA PHE A 80 2.18 8.07 -0.70
C PHE A 80 0.92 7.24 -0.39
N VAL A 81 0.63 6.32 -1.29
CA VAL A 81 -0.48 5.37 -1.19
C VAL A 81 0.11 3.98 -1.18
N ASP A 82 0.06 3.34 -0.01
CA ASP A 82 0.49 1.96 0.19
C ASP A 82 -0.72 1.04 0.04
N SER A 83 -0.82 0.39 -1.11
CA SER A 83 -1.98 -0.43 -1.49
C SER A 83 -1.85 -1.90 -1.10
N HIS A 84 -0.79 -2.28 -0.36
CA HIS A 84 -0.56 -3.67 0.04
C HIS A 84 0.27 -3.77 1.31
N SER A 85 -0.36 -4.16 2.42
CA SER A 85 0.32 -4.43 3.69
C SER A 85 -0.41 -5.45 4.56
N HIS A 86 0.27 -6.00 5.59
CA HIS A 86 -0.26 -7.02 6.49
C HIS A 86 0.02 -6.63 7.95
N LEU A 87 -0.57 -5.54 8.44
CA LEU A 87 -0.22 -4.97 9.74
C LEU A 87 -0.87 -5.66 10.93
N VAL A 88 -1.91 -6.49 10.72
CA VAL A 88 -2.59 -7.20 11.80
C VAL A 88 -1.90 -8.53 12.06
N PHE A 89 -0.83 -8.48 12.81
CA PHE A 89 -0.06 -9.68 13.20
C PHE A 89 0.46 -9.60 14.63
N GLY A 90 0.70 -10.76 15.24
CA GLY A 90 1.43 -10.93 16.48
C GLY A 90 2.77 -11.61 16.27
N GLY A 91 3.65 -11.48 17.25
CA GLY A 91 4.96 -12.14 17.24
C GLY A 91 6.05 -11.40 16.48
N ASP A 92 7.19 -12.08 16.32
CA ASP A 92 8.42 -11.57 15.71
C ASP A 92 9.09 -12.68 14.89
N ARG A 93 9.69 -12.31 13.76
CA ARG A 93 10.38 -13.23 12.85
C ARG A 93 11.84 -12.89 12.63
N THR A 94 12.43 -12.12 13.55
CA THR A 94 13.85 -11.72 13.52
C THR A 94 14.80 -12.92 13.41
N ALA A 95 14.50 -14.02 14.15
CA ALA A 95 15.32 -15.24 14.09
C ALA A 95 15.30 -15.90 12.71
N GLU A 96 14.14 -15.90 12.03
CA GLU A 96 13.99 -16.42 10.68
C GLU A 96 14.74 -15.55 9.66
N PHE A 97 14.59 -14.22 9.77
CA PHE A 97 15.34 -13.28 8.93
C PHE A 97 16.85 -13.50 9.07
N ASN A 98 17.36 -13.62 10.31
CA ASN A 98 18.78 -13.88 10.56
C ASN A 98 19.25 -15.23 9.96
N ALA A 99 18.43 -16.29 10.08
CA ALA A 99 18.72 -17.58 9.47
C ALA A 99 18.78 -17.50 7.94
N ARG A 100 17.87 -16.79 7.33
CA ARG A 100 17.81 -16.55 5.88
C ARG A 100 19.04 -15.76 5.42
N MET A 101 19.43 -14.72 6.13
CA MET A 101 20.65 -13.94 5.84
C MET A 101 21.93 -14.79 5.99
N SER A 102 21.87 -15.87 6.75
CA SER A 102 22.95 -16.86 6.91
C SER A 102 22.94 -17.96 5.83
N GLY A 103 22.19 -17.80 4.74
CA GLY A 103 22.20 -18.67 3.57
C GLY A 103 21.10 -19.74 3.51
N ARG A 104 20.07 -19.68 4.38
CA ARG A 104 18.87 -20.52 4.26
C ARG A 104 17.88 -19.84 3.34
N PRO A 105 17.32 -20.53 2.31
CA PRO A 105 16.32 -19.94 1.44
C PRO A 105 15.02 -19.63 2.22
N TYR A 106 14.29 -18.60 1.78
CA TYR A 106 12.94 -18.31 2.27
C TYR A 106 11.98 -19.41 1.84
N SER A 107 11.11 -19.81 2.75
CA SER A 107 9.97 -20.66 2.46
C SER A 107 8.71 -20.11 3.15
N ALA A 108 7.54 -20.28 2.55
CA ALA A 108 6.25 -19.85 3.12
C ALA A 108 5.89 -20.56 4.45
N GLY A 109 6.68 -21.58 4.86
CA GLY A 109 6.47 -22.34 6.10
C GLY A 109 6.54 -21.53 7.40
N GLY A 110 7.29 -20.41 7.41
CA GLY A 110 7.44 -19.52 8.56
C GLY A 110 6.17 -18.75 8.95
N ILE A 111 5.21 -18.61 8.06
CA ILE A 111 3.92 -17.95 8.32
C ILE A 111 3.15 -18.61 9.48
N ARG A 112 3.30 -19.93 9.70
CA ARG A 112 2.65 -20.65 10.80
C ARG A 112 3.03 -20.10 12.17
N THR A 113 4.25 -19.58 12.33
CA THR A 113 4.70 -18.93 13.57
C THR A 113 3.91 -17.63 13.80
N THR A 114 3.71 -16.83 12.76
CA THR A 114 2.91 -15.61 12.84
C THR A 114 1.44 -15.93 13.12
N VAL A 115 0.88 -16.96 12.48
CA VAL A 115 -0.51 -17.41 12.74
C VAL A 115 -0.70 -17.78 14.21
N ALA A 116 0.17 -18.61 14.77
CA ALA A 116 0.09 -19.02 16.18
C ALA A 116 0.20 -17.81 17.12
N ALA A 117 1.12 -16.88 16.86
CA ALA A 117 1.31 -15.69 17.68
C ALA A 117 0.14 -14.71 17.55
N THR A 118 -0.43 -14.54 16.36
CA THR A 118 -1.59 -13.66 16.13
C THR A 118 -2.84 -14.16 16.82
N ARG A 119 -3.12 -15.46 16.74
CA ARG A 119 -4.23 -16.10 17.46
C ARG A 119 -4.10 -15.96 18.98
N ALA A 120 -2.87 -15.99 19.52
CA ALA A 120 -2.58 -15.89 20.95
C ALA A 120 -2.51 -14.43 21.46
N ALA A 121 -2.35 -13.44 20.59
CA ALA A 121 -2.24 -12.04 20.98
C ALA A 121 -3.59 -11.47 21.45
N SER A 122 -3.57 -10.50 22.36
CA SER A 122 -4.77 -9.76 22.76
C SER A 122 -5.20 -8.75 21.64
N ASP A 123 -6.47 -8.33 21.69
CA ASP A 123 -6.94 -7.26 20.78
C ASP A 123 -6.16 -5.97 20.99
N GLU A 124 -5.83 -5.65 22.24
CA GLU A 124 -5.05 -4.47 22.60
C GLU A 124 -3.65 -4.50 21.97
N ASP A 125 -2.97 -5.64 22.01
CA ASP A 125 -1.63 -5.79 21.39
C ASP A 125 -1.71 -5.65 19.86
N LEU A 126 -2.72 -6.25 19.21
CA LEU A 126 -2.91 -6.15 17.78
C LEU A 126 -3.26 -4.72 17.35
N HIS A 127 -4.14 -4.04 18.08
CA HIS A 127 -4.43 -2.61 17.83
C HIS A 127 -3.19 -1.73 17.99
N ALA A 128 -2.41 -1.95 19.05
CA ALA A 128 -1.17 -1.20 19.29
C ALA A 128 -0.16 -1.42 18.16
N ASN A 129 -0.07 -2.65 17.64
CA ASN A 129 0.82 -2.99 16.54
C ASN A 129 0.42 -2.27 15.23
N VAL A 130 -0.87 -2.33 14.85
CA VAL A 130 -1.37 -1.62 13.67
C VAL A 130 -1.17 -0.11 13.82
N ALA A 131 -1.54 0.47 14.96
CA ALA A 131 -1.35 1.89 15.23
C ALA A 131 0.12 2.32 15.11
N LYS A 132 1.05 1.51 15.62
CA LYS A 132 2.48 1.75 15.53
C LYS A 132 2.94 1.86 14.08
N TYR A 133 2.64 0.85 13.25
CA TYR A 133 3.13 0.84 11.85
C TYR A 133 2.41 1.84 10.96
N THR A 134 1.13 2.10 11.20
CA THR A 134 0.40 3.20 10.53
C THR A 134 1.05 4.55 10.85
N ALA A 135 1.40 4.81 12.11
CA ALA A 135 2.09 6.04 12.50
C ALA A 135 3.52 6.12 11.94
N GLU A 136 4.23 5.00 11.84
CA GLU A 136 5.55 4.95 11.19
C GLU A 136 5.46 5.28 9.69
N ALA A 137 4.50 4.69 8.98
CA ALA A 137 4.24 4.94 7.57
C ALA A 137 3.85 6.41 7.33
N LEU A 138 2.96 6.96 8.17
CA LEU A 138 2.52 8.36 8.08
C LEU A 138 3.69 9.34 8.24
N ARG A 139 4.58 9.12 9.22
CA ARG A 139 5.79 9.95 9.39
C ARG A 139 6.75 9.87 8.20
N GLN A 140 6.64 8.84 7.37
CA GLN A 140 7.43 8.67 6.16
C GLN A 140 6.67 9.07 4.88
N GLY A 141 5.52 9.76 5.03
CA GLY A 141 4.75 10.34 3.92
C GLY A 141 3.61 9.49 3.38
N THR A 142 3.37 8.30 3.91
CA THR A 142 2.24 7.45 3.50
C THR A 142 0.96 7.92 4.18
N THR A 143 0.03 8.49 3.41
CA THR A 143 -1.22 9.06 3.91
C THR A 143 -2.44 8.18 3.66
N THR A 144 -2.31 7.16 2.83
CA THR A 144 -3.31 6.10 2.64
C THR A 144 -2.61 4.76 2.70
N LEU A 145 -3.18 3.84 3.47
CA LEU A 145 -2.62 2.53 3.69
C LEU A 145 -3.73 1.49 3.66
N GLU A 146 -3.56 0.46 2.85
CA GLU A 146 -4.36 -0.75 2.86
C GLU A 146 -3.75 -1.75 3.84
N THR A 147 -4.57 -2.54 4.53
CA THR A 147 -4.06 -3.68 5.31
C THR A 147 -4.99 -4.88 5.28
N LYS A 148 -4.37 -6.06 5.31
CA LYS A 148 -5.01 -7.36 5.15
C LYS A 148 -5.14 -8.09 6.48
N SER A 149 -6.14 -8.98 6.58
CA SER A 149 -6.14 -10.12 7.51
C SER A 149 -5.15 -11.20 7.02
N GLY A 150 -5.38 -12.47 7.32
CA GLY A 150 -4.62 -13.59 6.74
C GLY A 150 -3.65 -14.28 7.70
N TYR A 151 -3.65 -13.88 8.95
CA TYR A 151 -2.93 -14.58 10.03
C TYR A 151 -3.86 -15.22 11.07
N GLY A 152 -5.18 -15.11 10.89
CA GLY A 152 -6.16 -15.82 11.70
C GLY A 152 -6.40 -17.24 11.23
N LEU A 153 -6.68 -17.41 9.94
CA LEU A 153 -6.94 -18.65 9.23
C LEU A 153 -8.05 -19.51 9.87
N ASN A 154 -8.98 -18.87 10.55
CA ASN A 154 -10.26 -19.39 11.02
C ASN A 154 -11.29 -18.27 11.05
N VAL A 155 -12.57 -18.60 11.22
CA VAL A 155 -13.68 -17.62 11.12
C VAL A 155 -13.56 -16.48 12.14
N GLU A 156 -13.25 -16.84 13.39
CA GLU A 156 -13.21 -15.89 14.51
C GLU A 156 -12.05 -14.90 14.38
N ASP A 157 -10.84 -15.42 14.18
CA ASP A 157 -9.61 -14.60 14.15
C ASP A 157 -9.48 -13.78 12.86
N GLU A 158 -9.99 -14.26 11.71
CA GLU A 158 -10.03 -13.46 10.47
C GLU A 158 -11.01 -12.28 10.61
N ALA A 159 -12.23 -12.52 11.10
CA ALA A 159 -13.19 -11.45 11.35
C ALA A 159 -12.71 -10.46 12.43
N ARG A 160 -12.00 -10.96 13.45
CA ARG A 160 -11.33 -10.16 14.48
C ARG A 160 -10.27 -9.25 13.87
N ALA A 161 -9.38 -9.80 13.02
CA ALA A 161 -8.32 -9.06 12.35
C ALA A 161 -8.88 -7.92 11.49
N LEU A 162 -9.95 -8.17 10.74
CA LEU A 162 -10.61 -7.14 9.92
C LEU A 162 -11.24 -6.02 10.75
N ARG A 163 -11.87 -6.34 11.89
CA ARG A 163 -12.40 -5.30 12.81
C ARG A 163 -11.29 -4.43 13.37
N ILE A 164 -10.14 -5.03 13.72
CA ILE A 164 -8.96 -4.29 14.19
C ILE A 164 -8.44 -3.39 13.07
N ALA A 165 -8.26 -3.92 11.86
CA ALA A 165 -7.81 -3.15 10.69
C ALA A 165 -8.73 -1.94 10.41
N ALA A 166 -10.05 -2.15 10.41
CA ALA A 166 -11.05 -1.12 10.13
C ALA A 166 -11.08 0.05 11.13
N ALA A 167 -10.50 -0.11 12.31
CA ALA A 167 -10.31 0.99 13.26
C ALA A 167 -9.16 1.93 12.88
N HIS A 168 -8.32 1.56 11.92
CA HIS A 168 -7.11 2.32 11.53
C HIS A 168 -7.10 2.75 10.06
N THR A 169 -7.84 2.08 9.18
CA THR A 169 -7.92 2.41 7.74
C THR A 169 -9.27 2.04 7.16
N ASP A 170 -9.67 2.74 6.08
CA ASP A 170 -10.85 2.42 5.28
C ASP A 170 -10.57 1.34 4.21
N GLU A 171 -9.30 1.02 3.95
CA GLU A 171 -8.88 0.08 2.92
C GLU A 171 -8.49 -1.25 3.58
N VAL A 172 -9.49 -2.11 3.79
CA VAL A 172 -9.35 -3.37 4.53
C VAL A 172 -9.60 -4.56 3.61
N THR A 173 -8.69 -5.55 3.64
CA THR A 173 -8.69 -6.71 2.76
C THR A 173 -8.87 -8.01 3.55
N PHE A 174 -9.87 -8.81 3.16
CA PHE A 174 -10.02 -10.18 3.62
C PHE A 174 -9.06 -11.10 2.86
N LEU A 175 -8.11 -11.71 3.59
CA LEU A 175 -7.13 -12.66 3.06
C LEU A 175 -7.19 -14.01 3.80
N GLY A 176 -8.37 -14.57 4.02
CA GLY A 176 -8.51 -15.93 4.58
C GLY A 176 -7.79 -16.99 3.75
N ALA A 177 -7.60 -16.71 2.46
CA ALA A 177 -6.85 -17.55 1.52
C ALA A 177 -5.36 -17.18 1.42
N HIS A 178 -4.68 -16.95 2.55
CA HIS A 178 -3.25 -16.70 2.59
C HIS A 178 -2.44 -18.00 2.48
N ILE A 179 -2.75 -19.00 3.31
CA ILE A 179 -2.33 -20.40 3.18
C ILE A 179 -3.46 -21.30 3.68
N VAL A 180 -3.41 -22.57 3.38
CA VAL A 180 -4.30 -23.56 4.02
C VAL A 180 -4.00 -23.58 5.52
N SER A 181 -5.04 -23.40 6.35
CA SER A 181 -4.91 -23.42 7.80
C SER A 181 -4.27 -24.72 8.30
N PRO A 182 -3.36 -24.67 9.28
CA PRO A 182 -2.88 -25.88 9.93
C PRO A 182 -3.99 -26.80 10.45
N ASP A 183 -5.15 -26.24 10.80
CA ASP A 183 -6.31 -26.97 11.29
C ASP A 183 -6.99 -27.81 10.18
N TYR A 184 -6.67 -27.55 8.91
CA TYR A 184 -7.18 -28.23 7.72
C TYR A 184 -6.05 -28.86 6.87
N ALA A 185 -4.92 -29.19 7.49
CA ALA A 185 -3.76 -29.72 6.77
C ALA A 185 -4.08 -31.00 5.98
N ASP A 186 -5.00 -31.82 6.48
CA ASP A 186 -5.45 -33.08 5.86
C ASP A 186 -6.70 -32.90 4.98
N ASP A 187 -7.31 -31.69 4.93
CA ASP A 187 -8.50 -31.37 4.16
C ASP A 187 -8.44 -29.97 3.54
N PRO A 188 -7.55 -29.74 2.57
CA PRO A 188 -7.45 -28.43 1.90
C PRO A 188 -8.73 -28.01 1.16
N ALA A 189 -9.51 -28.95 0.66
CA ALA A 189 -10.79 -28.65 -0.02
C ALA A 189 -11.82 -28.12 0.98
N GLY A 190 -11.94 -28.74 2.16
CA GLY A 190 -12.79 -28.24 3.25
C GLY A 190 -12.36 -26.85 3.74
N TYR A 191 -11.07 -26.51 3.64
CA TYR A 191 -10.63 -25.14 3.92
C TYR A 191 -11.10 -24.12 2.87
N VAL A 192 -11.08 -24.47 1.58
CA VAL A 192 -11.65 -23.61 0.51
C VAL A 192 -13.16 -23.42 0.73
N ASP A 193 -13.89 -24.47 1.11
CA ASP A 193 -15.31 -24.35 1.45
C ASP A 193 -15.53 -23.42 2.65
N LEU A 194 -14.67 -23.49 3.66
CA LEU A 194 -14.71 -22.58 4.81
C LEU A 194 -14.48 -21.13 4.38
N VAL A 195 -13.46 -20.88 3.57
CA VAL A 195 -13.08 -19.53 3.10
C VAL A 195 -14.16 -18.93 2.20
N THR A 196 -14.78 -19.72 1.33
CA THR A 196 -15.81 -19.26 0.39
C THR A 196 -17.21 -19.17 1.01
N GLY A 197 -17.42 -19.78 2.17
CA GLY A 197 -18.69 -19.87 2.89
C GLY A 197 -18.65 -19.14 4.24
N PRO A 198 -18.64 -19.87 5.38
CA PRO A 198 -18.82 -19.28 6.71
C PRO A 198 -17.81 -18.19 7.07
N MET A 199 -16.54 -18.32 6.63
CA MET A 199 -15.52 -17.33 6.89
C MET A 199 -15.78 -16.05 6.10
N LEU A 200 -16.11 -16.16 4.82
CA LEU A 200 -16.48 -15.01 3.99
C LEU A 200 -17.73 -14.31 4.53
N ASP A 201 -18.74 -15.05 4.98
CA ASP A 201 -19.97 -14.46 5.56
C ASP A 201 -19.68 -13.63 6.80
N ALA A 202 -18.74 -14.07 7.64
CA ALA A 202 -18.31 -13.35 8.84
C ALA A 202 -17.40 -12.15 8.53
N CYS A 203 -16.60 -12.22 7.48
CA CYS A 203 -15.55 -11.26 7.15
C CYS A 203 -16.02 -10.14 6.19
N ALA A 204 -16.88 -10.46 5.22
CA ALA A 204 -17.30 -9.52 4.18
C ALA A 204 -17.89 -8.19 4.72
N PRO A 205 -18.64 -8.16 5.85
CA PRO A 205 -19.13 -6.89 6.40
C PRO A 205 -18.05 -5.92 6.88
N HIS A 206 -16.82 -6.40 7.07
CA HIS A 206 -15.68 -5.64 7.61
C HIS A 206 -14.59 -5.36 6.58
N ALA A 207 -14.74 -5.87 5.35
CA ALA A 207 -13.75 -5.75 4.30
C ALA A 207 -14.32 -5.01 3.08
N ARG A 208 -13.44 -4.33 2.35
CA ARG A 208 -13.71 -3.75 1.04
C ARG A 208 -13.18 -4.66 -0.07
N TRP A 209 -12.12 -5.40 0.21
CA TRP A 209 -11.34 -6.18 -0.73
C TRP A 209 -11.31 -7.65 -0.32
N ILE A 210 -11.11 -8.53 -1.30
CA ILE A 210 -10.78 -9.94 -1.09
C ILE A 210 -9.51 -10.27 -1.85
N ASP A 211 -8.64 -11.05 -1.23
CA ASP A 211 -7.35 -11.44 -1.79
C ASP A 211 -7.11 -12.94 -1.64
N VAL A 212 -6.26 -13.48 -2.49
CA VAL A 212 -5.84 -14.88 -2.47
C VAL A 212 -4.36 -15.00 -2.82
N PHE A 213 -3.62 -15.82 -2.11
CA PHE A 213 -2.25 -16.19 -2.47
C PHE A 213 -2.28 -17.32 -3.51
N CYS A 214 -2.33 -16.91 -4.80
CA CYS A 214 -2.32 -17.82 -5.93
C CYS A 214 -0.89 -18.24 -6.28
N GLU A 215 -0.38 -19.24 -5.58
CA GLU A 215 1.02 -19.65 -5.69
C GLU A 215 1.20 -21.14 -5.38
N GLN A 216 2.28 -21.72 -5.89
CA GLN A 216 2.65 -23.10 -5.61
C GLN A 216 2.87 -23.30 -4.09
N GLY A 217 2.11 -24.23 -3.51
CA GLY A 217 2.14 -24.53 -2.07
C GLY A 217 1.16 -23.71 -1.24
N ALA A 218 0.36 -22.83 -1.86
CA ALA A 218 -0.78 -22.15 -1.26
C ALA A 218 -2.08 -22.53 -1.98
N PHE A 219 -2.60 -21.70 -2.88
CA PHE A 219 -3.82 -22.00 -3.63
C PHE A 219 -3.54 -22.06 -5.12
N ASP A 220 -4.12 -23.07 -5.80
CA ASP A 220 -4.05 -23.19 -7.24
C ASP A 220 -5.03 -22.24 -7.97
N GLY A 221 -4.96 -22.23 -9.32
CA GLY A 221 -5.77 -21.30 -10.11
C GLY A 221 -7.28 -21.54 -10.01
N ASP A 222 -7.73 -22.76 -9.85
CA ASP A 222 -9.16 -23.07 -9.74
C ASP A 222 -9.69 -22.67 -8.36
N GLN A 223 -8.92 -22.91 -7.31
CA GLN A 223 -9.21 -22.47 -5.95
C GLN A 223 -9.22 -20.94 -5.86
N ALA A 224 -8.21 -20.26 -6.43
CA ALA A 224 -8.15 -18.81 -6.47
C ALA A 224 -9.36 -18.20 -7.18
N ARG A 225 -9.74 -18.75 -8.32
CA ARG A 225 -10.92 -18.31 -9.07
C ARG A 225 -12.21 -18.49 -8.28
N ALA A 226 -12.38 -19.63 -7.59
CA ALA A 226 -13.54 -19.91 -6.75
C ALA A 226 -13.64 -18.90 -5.58
N ILE A 227 -12.54 -18.65 -4.87
CA ILE A 227 -12.47 -17.73 -3.72
C ILE A 227 -12.79 -16.30 -4.15
N LEU A 228 -12.16 -15.80 -5.19
CA LEU A 228 -12.38 -14.43 -5.66
C LEU A 228 -13.79 -14.23 -6.21
N THR A 229 -14.34 -15.23 -6.91
CA THR A 229 -15.73 -15.21 -7.41
C THR A 229 -16.73 -15.16 -6.26
N ALA A 230 -16.50 -15.93 -5.20
CA ALA A 230 -17.34 -15.90 -3.99
C ALA A 230 -17.30 -14.52 -3.31
N GLY A 231 -16.12 -13.90 -3.21
CA GLY A 231 -15.97 -12.54 -2.67
C GLY A 231 -16.69 -11.49 -3.50
N LYS A 232 -16.53 -11.53 -4.83
CA LYS A 232 -17.27 -10.64 -5.75
C LYS A 232 -18.78 -10.77 -5.58
N ALA A 233 -19.30 -11.97 -5.37
CA ALA A 233 -20.72 -12.21 -5.13
C ALA A 233 -21.21 -11.57 -3.80
N ARG A 234 -20.30 -11.27 -2.86
CA ARG A 234 -20.56 -10.54 -1.60
C ARG A 234 -20.26 -9.04 -1.70
N GLY A 235 -19.89 -8.53 -2.89
CA GLY A 235 -19.61 -7.13 -3.15
C GLY A 235 -18.18 -6.70 -2.83
N LEU A 236 -17.26 -7.62 -2.56
CA LEU A 236 -15.84 -7.33 -2.39
C LEU A 236 -15.13 -7.17 -3.74
N HIS A 237 -14.14 -6.30 -3.80
CA HIS A 237 -13.28 -6.13 -4.96
C HIS A 237 -12.08 -7.08 -4.86
N PRO A 238 -11.75 -7.85 -5.91
CA PRO A 238 -10.64 -8.78 -5.87
C PRO A 238 -9.28 -8.10 -6.01
N CYS A 239 -8.28 -8.65 -5.32
CA CYS A 239 -6.85 -8.49 -5.49
C CYS A 239 -6.22 -9.89 -5.54
N VAL A 240 -5.00 -10.04 -6.03
CA VAL A 240 -4.34 -11.34 -6.12
C VAL A 240 -2.86 -11.21 -5.78
N HIS A 241 -2.36 -11.95 -4.79
CA HIS A 241 -0.93 -12.25 -4.72
C HIS A 241 -0.59 -13.19 -5.87
N ALA A 242 0.14 -12.71 -6.86
CA ALA A 242 0.32 -13.36 -8.15
C ALA A 242 1.80 -13.47 -8.54
N ASN A 243 2.23 -14.67 -8.94
CA ASN A 243 3.52 -14.91 -9.56
C ASN A 243 4.71 -14.40 -8.72
N GLN A 244 4.62 -14.54 -7.39
CA GLN A 244 5.65 -14.08 -6.45
C GLN A 244 6.86 -14.99 -6.44
N LEU A 245 6.66 -16.30 -6.31
CA LEU A 245 7.73 -17.29 -6.16
C LEU A 245 8.02 -18.02 -7.46
N HIS A 246 7.00 -18.19 -8.30
CA HIS A 246 7.08 -18.89 -9.58
C HIS A 246 6.12 -18.24 -10.58
N HIS A 247 6.34 -18.48 -11.87
CA HIS A 247 5.35 -18.19 -12.89
C HIS A 247 4.12 -19.09 -12.68
N GLY A 248 2.93 -18.49 -12.67
CA GLY A 248 1.67 -19.16 -12.39
C GLY A 248 0.47 -18.47 -13.06
N PRO A 249 -0.76 -18.94 -12.83
CA PRO A 249 -1.95 -18.37 -13.45
C PRO A 249 -2.49 -17.10 -12.77
N GLY A 250 -1.86 -16.64 -11.67
CA GLY A 250 -2.38 -15.58 -10.81
C GLY A 250 -2.70 -14.29 -11.56
N VAL A 251 -1.78 -13.82 -12.42
CA VAL A 251 -1.97 -12.60 -13.23
C VAL A 251 -3.13 -12.74 -14.20
N GLN A 252 -3.21 -13.87 -14.90
CA GLN A 252 -4.31 -14.12 -15.86
C GLN A 252 -5.67 -14.17 -15.16
N ILE A 253 -5.74 -14.76 -13.96
CA ILE A 253 -6.96 -14.81 -13.14
C ILE A 253 -7.31 -13.41 -12.64
N ALA A 254 -6.34 -12.62 -12.23
CA ALA A 254 -6.56 -11.23 -11.81
C ALA A 254 -7.22 -10.41 -12.93
N VAL A 255 -6.70 -10.52 -14.16
CA VAL A 255 -7.26 -9.83 -15.33
C VAL A 255 -8.64 -10.40 -15.71
N GLU A 256 -8.81 -11.73 -15.74
CA GLU A 256 -10.09 -12.41 -16.02
C GLU A 256 -11.21 -11.92 -15.09
N LEU A 257 -10.91 -11.75 -13.81
CA LEU A 257 -11.89 -11.38 -12.79
C LEU A 257 -12.01 -9.87 -12.57
N ASP A 258 -11.35 -9.03 -13.40
CA ASP A 258 -11.27 -7.59 -13.20
C ASP A 258 -10.81 -7.25 -11.78
N ALA A 259 -9.73 -7.87 -11.32
CA ALA A 259 -9.12 -7.55 -10.04
C ALA A 259 -8.54 -6.12 -10.06
N ALA A 260 -8.56 -5.46 -8.92
CA ALA A 260 -7.98 -4.12 -8.79
C ALA A 260 -6.47 -4.16 -8.97
N SER A 261 -5.83 -5.19 -8.42
CA SER A 261 -4.39 -5.40 -8.57
C SER A 261 -4.01 -6.88 -8.69
N ALA A 262 -2.87 -7.11 -9.35
CA ALA A 262 -2.07 -8.31 -9.26
C ALA A 262 -0.77 -7.91 -8.55
N ASP A 263 -0.54 -8.47 -7.37
CA ASP A 263 0.49 -8.03 -6.46
C ASP A 263 1.70 -8.96 -6.52
N HIS A 264 2.91 -8.45 -6.29
CA HIS A 264 4.23 -9.02 -6.53
C HIS A 264 4.66 -9.01 -7.99
N CYS A 265 4.03 -9.78 -8.87
CA CYS A 265 4.37 -9.81 -10.30
C CYS A 265 5.87 -10.05 -10.57
N THR A 266 6.55 -10.88 -9.75
CA THR A 266 7.99 -11.11 -9.83
C THR A 266 8.35 -11.96 -11.04
N HIS A 267 7.50 -12.96 -11.35
CA HIS A 267 7.74 -13.92 -12.42
C HIS A 267 6.68 -13.80 -13.52
N LEU A 268 6.88 -12.87 -14.45
CA LEU A 268 5.97 -12.59 -15.55
C LEU A 268 6.54 -13.13 -16.87
N ASP A 269 5.63 -13.62 -17.73
CA ASP A 269 5.92 -13.85 -19.14
C ASP A 269 5.33 -12.74 -20.03
N ALA A 270 5.52 -12.86 -21.34
CA ALA A 270 5.00 -11.87 -22.30
C ALA A 270 3.47 -11.80 -22.34
N ALA A 271 2.79 -12.92 -22.08
CA ALA A 271 1.33 -12.96 -22.05
C ALA A 271 0.77 -12.28 -20.81
N ASP A 272 1.45 -12.37 -19.67
CA ASP A 272 1.08 -11.66 -18.45
C ASP A 272 1.22 -10.15 -18.61
N ILE A 273 2.34 -9.71 -19.22
CA ILE A 273 2.58 -8.28 -19.50
C ILE A 273 1.53 -7.73 -20.45
N ASP A 274 1.22 -8.46 -21.52
CA ASP A 274 0.18 -8.07 -22.50
C ASP A 274 -1.22 -8.01 -21.84
N ALA A 275 -1.55 -8.98 -21.01
CA ALA A 275 -2.82 -9.00 -20.27
C ALA A 275 -2.95 -7.79 -19.33
N LEU A 276 -1.92 -7.48 -18.55
CA LEU A 276 -1.90 -6.32 -17.65
C LEU A 276 -1.99 -5.01 -18.43
N ALA A 277 -1.24 -4.86 -19.52
CA ALA A 277 -1.23 -3.66 -20.34
C ALA A 277 -2.59 -3.37 -21.02
N ASN A 278 -3.38 -4.40 -21.31
CA ASN A 278 -4.70 -4.31 -21.94
C ASN A 278 -5.88 -4.39 -20.96
N SER A 279 -5.62 -4.21 -19.65
CA SER A 279 -6.65 -4.29 -18.61
C SER A 279 -6.64 -3.09 -17.67
N SER A 280 -7.60 -3.06 -16.74
CA SER A 280 -7.63 -2.11 -15.63
C SER A 280 -6.92 -2.63 -14.37
N THR A 281 -6.40 -3.85 -14.41
CA THR A 281 -5.68 -4.46 -13.29
C THR A 281 -4.31 -3.84 -13.14
N VAL A 282 -3.98 -3.34 -11.95
CA VAL A 282 -2.70 -2.72 -11.64
C VAL A 282 -1.66 -3.77 -11.27
N ALA A 283 -0.47 -3.70 -11.85
CA ALA A 283 0.66 -4.50 -11.40
C ALA A 283 1.31 -3.83 -10.17
N THR A 284 1.12 -4.37 -8.97
CA THR A 284 1.70 -3.80 -7.75
C THR A 284 3.00 -4.53 -7.42
N LEU A 285 4.13 -3.81 -7.55
CA LEU A 285 5.45 -4.34 -7.25
C LEU A 285 5.81 -4.07 -5.79
N LEU A 286 6.43 -5.05 -5.12
CA LEU A 286 6.64 -5.07 -3.67
C LEU A 286 8.14 -5.22 -3.33
N PRO A 287 8.98 -4.21 -3.64
CA PRO A 287 10.44 -4.34 -3.60
C PRO A 287 11.02 -4.70 -2.22
N GLY A 288 10.30 -4.46 -1.14
CA GLY A 288 10.69 -4.87 0.20
C GLY A 288 10.75 -6.39 0.37
N ALA A 289 9.91 -7.13 -0.38
CA ALA A 289 9.87 -8.58 -0.35
C ALA A 289 11.14 -9.18 -0.99
N GLU A 290 11.51 -8.76 -2.19
CA GLU A 290 12.73 -9.23 -2.87
C GLU A 290 13.99 -8.85 -2.08
N PHE A 291 14.05 -7.63 -1.52
CA PHE A 291 15.13 -7.20 -0.65
C PHE A 291 15.32 -8.13 0.55
N SER A 292 14.24 -8.41 1.27
CA SER A 292 14.28 -9.18 2.52
C SER A 292 14.42 -10.67 2.31
N THR A 293 13.98 -11.20 1.16
CA THR A 293 14.05 -12.63 0.81
C THR A 293 15.27 -12.98 -0.04
N ARG A 294 16.00 -12.00 -0.57
CA ARG A 294 17.04 -12.18 -1.60
C ARG A 294 16.52 -12.88 -2.86
N ALA A 295 15.26 -12.64 -3.18
CA ALA A 295 14.63 -13.13 -4.40
C ALA A 295 15.13 -12.35 -5.63
N GLN A 296 14.79 -12.84 -6.82
CA GLN A 296 14.96 -12.11 -8.06
C GLN A 296 14.07 -10.87 -8.05
N TRP A 297 14.61 -9.74 -8.52
CA TRP A 297 13.83 -8.52 -8.70
C TRP A 297 12.87 -8.64 -9.88
N PRO A 298 11.61 -8.19 -9.78
CA PRO A 298 10.76 -8.00 -10.93
C PRO A 298 11.35 -6.92 -11.85
N ASP A 299 11.26 -7.14 -13.16
CA ASP A 299 11.65 -6.12 -14.14
C ASP A 299 10.42 -5.24 -14.47
N ALA A 300 10.39 -4.02 -13.97
CA ALA A 300 9.29 -3.10 -14.23
C ALA A 300 9.31 -2.54 -15.67
N ARG A 301 10.46 -2.61 -16.36
CA ARG A 301 10.61 -1.97 -17.67
C ARG A 301 9.65 -2.51 -18.72
N PRO A 302 9.51 -3.85 -18.92
CA PRO A 302 8.55 -4.37 -19.89
C PRO A 302 7.09 -4.00 -19.60
N LEU A 303 6.69 -3.94 -18.31
CA LEU A 303 5.34 -3.50 -17.91
C LEU A 303 5.07 -2.04 -18.31
N LEU A 304 6.00 -1.16 -17.95
CA LEU A 304 5.89 0.28 -18.23
C LEU A 304 5.96 0.57 -19.73
N ASP A 305 6.84 -0.09 -20.48
CA ASP A 305 6.97 0.07 -21.93
C ASP A 305 5.74 -0.45 -22.68
N ALA A 306 5.06 -1.46 -22.14
CA ALA A 306 3.78 -1.97 -22.67
C ALA A 306 2.59 -1.08 -22.30
N GLY A 307 2.75 -0.10 -21.41
CA GLY A 307 1.70 0.80 -20.94
C GLY A 307 0.84 0.25 -19.82
N ALA A 308 1.27 -0.82 -19.13
CA ALA A 308 0.59 -1.31 -17.94
C ALA A 308 0.64 -0.27 -16.80
N THR A 309 -0.43 -0.20 -16.03
CA THR A 309 -0.44 0.61 -14.80
C THR A 309 0.35 -0.12 -13.72
N VAL A 310 1.37 0.54 -13.17
CA VAL A 310 2.25 -0.02 -12.13
C VAL A 310 2.08 0.73 -10.83
N ALA A 311 1.95 0.02 -9.70
CA ALA A 311 2.02 0.56 -8.36
C ALA A 311 3.25 0.04 -7.61
N LEU A 312 3.67 0.78 -6.57
CA LEU A 312 4.63 0.35 -5.57
C LEU A 312 3.96 0.31 -4.21
N SER A 313 4.21 -0.76 -3.45
CA SER A 313 3.74 -0.89 -2.07
C SER A 313 4.80 -1.53 -1.18
N THR A 314 4.60 -1.46 0.15
CA THR A 314 5.61 -1.89 1.11
C THR A 314 5.58 -3.39 1.36
N ASP A 315 4.43 -4.04 1.19
CA ASP A 315 4.20 -5.41 1.69
C ASP A 315 4.56 -5.52 3.18
N CYS A 316 4.30 -4.49 3.98
CA CYS A 316 4.75 -4.44 5.37
C CYS A 316 4.19 -5.62 6.17
N ASN A 317 5.05 -6.61 6.42
CA ASN A 317 4.74 -7.84 7.14
C ASN A 317 5.99 -8.38 7.84
N PRO A 318 5.86 -9.19 8.90
CA PRO A 318 7.03 -9.67 9.66
C PRO A 318 7.86 -10.72 8.91
N GLY A 319 7.32 -11.33 7.85
CA GLY A 319 7.93 -12.49 7.18
C GLY A 319 8.84 -12.17 6.02
N SER A 320 8.31 -11.45 5.05
CA SER A 320 8.96 -11.21 3.76
C SER A 320 9.37 -9.76 3.54
N SER A 321 8.74 -8.77 4.23
CA SER A 321 9.01 -7.35 4.00
C SER A 321 8.69 -6.53 5.25
N PHE A 322 9.63 -6.45 6.17
CA PHE A 322 9.35 -5.74 7.42
C PHE A 322 9.80 -4.28 7.35
N THR A 323 9.17 -3.53 6.45
CA THR A 323 9.38 -2.09 6.28
C THR A 323 8.05 -1.37 6.03
N SER A 324 7.86 -0.21 6.66
CA SER A 324 6.77 0.74 6.40
C SER A 324 7.22 1.93 5.54
N SER A 325 8.42 1.83 4.93
CA SER A 325 9.08 2.95 4.25
C SER A 325 8.83 2.93 2.75
N MET A 326 7.85 3.71 2.28
CA MET A 326 7.68 3.94 0.84
C MET A 326 8.91 4.61 0.19
N PRO A 327 9.61 5.58 0.82
CA PRO A 327 10.89 6.09 0.29
C PRO A 327 11.94 5.00 0.03
N PHE A 328 12.01 3.98 0.88
CA PHE A 328 12.91 2.84 0.66
C PHE A 328 12.46 2.01 -0.55
N CYS A 329 11.16 1.72 -0.68
CA CYS A 329 10.60 1.01 -1.84
C CYS A 329 10.87 1.76 -3.16
N ILE A 330 10.71 3.08 -3.18
CA ILE A 330 11.05 3.93 -4.34
C ILE A 330 12.54 3.79 -4.71
N ALA A 331 13.43 3.84 -3.73
CA ALA A 331 14.87 3.72 -3.99
C ALA A 331 15.24 2.35 -4.58
N LEU A 332 14.65 1.26 -4.07
CA LEU A 332 14.84 -0.09 -4.61
C LEU A 332 14.29 -0.23 -6.03
N ALA A 333 13.09 0.29 -6.29
CA ALA A 333 12.46 0.23 -7.61
C ALA A 333 13.30 0.95 -8.68
N VAL A 334 13.86 2.10 -8.36
CA VAL A 334 14.75 2.84 -9.26
C VAL A 334 16.04 2.07 -9.51
N ARG A 335 16.66 1.55 -8.45
CA ARG A 335 17.97 0.92 -8.54
C ARG A 335 17.93 -0.49 -9.14
N ASP A 336 16.96 -1.31 -8.74
CA ASP A 336 16.99 -2.74 -9.01
C ASP A 336 15.86 -3.20 -9.96
N MET A 337 14.74 -2.45 -10.07
CA MET A 337 13.61 -2.79 -10.96
C MET A 337 13.56 -1.95 -12.26
N ARG A 338 14.60 -1.16 -12.55
CA ARG A 338 14.78 -0.39 -13.79
C ARG A 338 13.71 0.69 -14.00
N MET A 339 13.13 1.23 -12.93
CA MET A 339 12.25 2.40 -12.98
C MET A 339 13.06 3.71 -12.99
N THR A 340 12.55 4.73 -13.65
CA THR A 340 13.03 6.10 -13.42
C THR A 340 12.51 6.64 -12.09
N PRO A 341 13.13 7.68 -11.50
CA PRO A 341 12.60 8.32 -10.30
C PRO A 341 11.15 8.82 -10.46
N ASP A 342 10.80 9.32 -11.63
CA ASP A 342 9.45 9.82 -11.95
C ASP A 342 8.43 8.68 -11.95
N GLU A 343 8.75 7.57 -12.61
CA GLU A 343 7.90 6.38 -12.65
C GLU A 343 7.71 5.79 -11.25
N ALA A 344 8.76 5.71 -10.44
CA ALA A 344 8.68 5.17 -9.09
C ALA A 344 7.84 6.05 -8.15
N VAL A 345 7.96 7.38 -8.24
CA VAL A 345 7.14 8.31 -7.46
C VAL A 345 5.68 8.26 -7.92
N TRP A 346 5.43 8.21 -9.24
CA TRP A 346 4.07 8.03 -9.76
C TRP A 346 3.44 6.74 -9.25
N SER A 347 4.18 5.63 -9.30
CA SER A 347 3.73 4.30 -8.85
C SER A 347 3.46 4.25 -7.34
N ALA A 348 4.24 4.99 -6.54
CA ALA A 348 4.05 5.09 -5.08
C ALA A 348 2.94 6.07 -4.66
N THR A 349 2.34 6.80 -5.59
CA THR A 349 1.29 7.79 -5.34
C THR A 349 0.05 7.50 -6.19
N ALA A 350 -0.01 7.96 -7.44
CA ALA A 350 -1.13 7.75 -8.36
C ALA A 350 -1.32 6.27 -8.73
N GLY A 351 -0.24 5.51 -8.86
CA GLY A 351 -0.27 4.06 -9.09
C GLY A 351 -0.92 3.31 -7.93
N GLY A 352 -0.50 3.58 -6.68
CA GLY A 352 -1.13 3.02 -5.49
C GLY A 352 -2.61 3.41 -5.37
N ALA A 353 -2.97 4.65 -5.73
CA ALA A 353 -4.36 5.09 -5.78
C ALA A 353 -5.17 4.30 -6.81
N ALA A 354 -4.59 4.03 -7.98
CA ALA A 354 -5.23 3.21 -9.03
C ALA A 354 -5.46 1.77 -8.54
N ALA A 355 -4.48 1.16 -7.84
CA ALA A 355 -4.60 -0.17 -7.23
C ALA A 355 -5.74 -0.23 -6.20
N LEU A 356 -6.06 0.88 -5.54
CA LEU A 356 -7.22 1.01 -4.64
C LEU A 356 -8.48 1.53 -5.34
N ARG A 357 -8.48 1.62 -6.69
CA ARG A 357 -9.58 2.19 -7.49
C ARG A 357 -10.08 3.54 -6.94
N ARG A 358 -9.14 4.38 -6.48
CA ARG A 358 -9.36 5.72 -5.92
C ARG A 358 -8.88 6.80 -6.87
N THR A 359 -9.69 7.86 -7.01
CA THR A 359 -9.36 9.03 -7.86
C THR A 359 -9.15 10.30 -7.05
N ASP A 360 -9.44 10.27 -5.77
CA ASP A 360 -9.41 11.41 -4.85
C ASP A 360 -8.12 11.49 -4.01
N ILE A 361 -7.19 10.55 -4.19
CA ILE A 361 -5.89 10.46 -3.49
C ILE A 361 -4.74 10.29 -4.47
N GLY A 362 -3.50 10.35 -3.98
CA GLY A 362 -2.29 10.13 -4.78
C GLY A 362 -2.03 11.22 -5.82
N ARG A 363 -2.72 12.35 -5.76
CA ARG A 363 -2.57 13.52 -6.63
C ARG A 363 -2.92 14.81 -5.90
N LEU A 364 -2.39 15.93 -6.40
CA LEU A 364 -2.66 17.27 -5.87
C LEU A 364 -3.36 18.10 -6.96
N THR A 365 -4.69 17.93 -7.06
CA THR A 365 -5.54 18.65 -7.99
C THR A 365 -6.78 19.17 -7.24
N PRO A 366 -7.40 20.29 -7.66
CA PRO A 366 -8.59 20.80 -6.98
C PRO A 366 -9.67 19.74 -6.80
N GLY A 367 -10.18 19.59 -5.57
CA GLY A 367 -11.17 18.60 -5.17
C GLY A 367 -10.62 17.30 -4.61
N THR A 368 -9.34 16.98 -4.79
CA THR A 368 -8.72 15.80 -4.18
C THR A 368 -8.44 16.01 -2.69
N ARG A 369 -8.18 14.93 -1.98
CA ARG A 369 -7.83 14.96 -0.56
C ARG A 369 -6.53 15.72 -0.34
N ALA A 370 -6.49 16.58 0.67
CA ALA A 370 -5.36 17.42 1.02
C ALA A 370 -4.25 16.61 1.73
N ASP A 371 -3.63 15.69 0.99
CA ASP A 371 -2.53 14.83 1.41
C ASP A 371 -1.26 15.24 0.69
N LEU A 372 -0.29 15.75 1.44
CA LEU A 372 0.96 16.27 0.88
C LEU A 372 2.14 15.84 1.73
N THR A 373 3.21 15.44 1.06
CA THR A 373 4.51 15.17 1.67
C THR A 373 5.51 16.23 1.21
N LEU A 374 6.12 16.94 2.16
CA LEU A 374 7.19 17.90 1.93
C LEU A 374 8.54 17.23 2.21
N LEU A 375 9.47 17.34 1.27
CA LEU A 375 10.79 16.75 1.38
C LEU A 375 11.83 17.76 1.88
N ASP A 376 12.79 17.33 2.65
CA ASP A 376 14.02 18.10 2.96
C ASP A 376 15.02 18.00 1.79
N ALA A 377 14.53 18.34 0.60
CA ALA A 377 15.27 18.32 -0.65
C ALA A 377 14.53 19.15 -1.71
N PRO A 378 15.22 19.72 -2.71
CA PRO A 378 14.59 20.56 -3.74
C PRO A 378 13.91 19.77 -4.87
N SER A 379 14.01 18.42 -4.88
CA SER A 379 13.44 17.57 -5.91
C SER A 379 13.07 16.19 -5.36
N HIS A 380 11.97 15.61 -5.85
CA HIS A 380 11.55 14.23 -5.56
C HIS A 380 12.59 13.18 -5.95
N VAL A 381 13.47 13.46 -6.91
CA VAL A 381 14.57 12.58 -7.34
C VAL A 381 15.47 12.16 -6.16
N HIS A 382 15.55 13.02 -5.12
CA HIS A 382 16.37 12.73 -3.94
C HIS A 382 15.89 11.51 -3.14
N LEU A 383 14.63 11.10 -3.27
CA LEU A 383 14.13 9.86 -2.64
C LEU A 383 14.96 8.64 -3.07
N ALA A 384 15.31 8.56 -4.35
CA ALA A 384 16.17 7.51 -4.88
C ALA A 384 17.67 7.86 -4.82
N TYR A 385 18.02 9.15 -5.01
CA TYR A 385 19.40 9.61 -5.07
C TYR A 385 20.12 9.61 -3.70
N ARG A 386 19.36 9.78 -2.61
CA ARG A 386 19.86 9.75 -1.22
C ARG A 386 19.14 8.68 -0.39
N PRO A 387 19.26 7.39 -0.76
CA PRO A 387 18.52 6.31 -0.09
C PRO A 387 18.91 6.19 1.39
N GLY A 388 17.94 5.85 2.24
CA GLY A 388 18.16 5.64 3.68
C GLY A 388 18.32 6.91 4.51
N VAL A 389 18.25 8.11 3.90
CA VAL A 389 18.21 9.38 4.62
C VAL A 389 16.74 9.75 4.88
N PRO A 390 16.36 10.17 6.10
CA PRO A 390 14.99 10.62 6.38
C PRO A 390 14.75 11.97 5.69
N LEU A 391 14.23 11.93 4.46
CA LEU A 391 13.98 13.11 3.64
C LEU A 391 12.59 13.70 3.82
N VAL A 392 11.65 12.98 4.42
CA VAL A 392 10.30 13.50 4.69
C VAL A 392 10.39 14.50 5.84
N SER A 393 10.08 15.76 5.55
CA SER A 393 10.20 16.89 6.48
C SER A 393 8.90 17.18 7.20
N ARG A 394 7.79 17.20 6.46
CA ARG A 394 6.42 17.38 6.97
C ARG A 394 5.43 16.58 6.14
N VAL A 395 4.34 16.19 6.78
CA VAL A 395 3.24 15.50 6.12
C VAL A 395 1.94 16.20 6.47
N TRP A 396 1.10 16.41 5.48
CA TRP A 396 -0.30 16.79 5.67
C TRP A 396 -1.17 15.60 5.32
N HIS A 397 -2.02 15.23 6.25
CA HIS A 397 -3.04 14.21 6.06
C HIS A 397 -4.41 14.85 6.25
N ARG A 398 -5.23 14.83 5.20
CA ARG A 398 -6.55 15.50 5.18
C ARG A 398 -6.45 16.99 5.59
N GLY A 399 -5.43 17.67 5.09
CA GLY A 399 -5.20 19.09 5.34
C GLY A 399 -4.55 19.43 6.70
N VAL A 400 -4.38 18.46 7.58
CA VAL A 400 -3.77 18.65 8.91
C VAL A 400 -2.30 18.22 8.84
N CYS A 401 -1.39 19.11 9.30
CA CYS A 401 0.02 18.78 9.46
C CYS A 401 0.22 17.86 10.66
N VAL A 402 0.91 16.72 10.45
CA VAL A 402 1.15 15.68 11.45
C VAL A 402 2.61 15.49 11.75
#